data_e76581f47d6f6dd1995f0f6eab485960
#
_entry.id   e76581f47d6f6dd1995f0f6eab485960
#
_cell.length_a   1.000
_cell.length_b   1.000
_cell.length_c   1.000
_cell.angle_alpha   90.00
_cell.angle_beta   90.00
_cell.angle_gamma   90.00
#
_symmetry.space_group_name_H-M   'P 1'
#
loop_
_entity.id
_entity.type
_entity.pdbx_description
1 polymer ?
#
loop_
_entity_poly.entity_id
_entity_poly.type
_entity_poly.pdbx_seq_one_letter_code
_entity_poly.pdbx_strand_id
1 'polypeptide(L)'
;MASPTLLRTFGSTLAALLLLTTCARAVPSIRYSWDACDPVVLDHEFVGPGHYVQTLSVTGLVLPFTSFEAHIAIGPGLFSAWAFYNGACQGAGRMTVSTAAGGCQTIPGLLVTANVVPGLTDPTAHLYVTASVPAGFTPDPTARYTLLRIDFDHTATTTGSLDPPGHCGSGDLPYCFGIESMAINAHSLPGRDFDVENGVLTWNLASTPGQCPFRVAVRPSTWGRLKSIYR
;
A
#
# COMPACT_ATOMS: atom_id res chain seq x y z
N MET A 1 69.55 10.58 10.24
CA MET A 1 68.77 9.67 11.08
C MET A 1 67.36 10.22 11.21
N ALA A 2 66.42 9.74 10.39
CA ALA A 2 65.02 10.21 10.38
C ALA A 2 64.17 9.30 11.29
N SER A 3 63.42 9.91 12.19
CA SER A 3 62.66 9.27 13.24
C SER A 3 61.42 8.53 12.64
N PRO A 4 61.16 7.28 13.02
CA PRO A 4 60.07 6.48 12.44
C PRO A 4 58.71 6.72 13.11
N THR A 5 58.48 7.82 13.79
CA THR A 5 57.25 8.01 14.63
C THR A 5 56.07 8.67 13.90
N LEU A 6 56.24 9.17 12.67
CA LEU A 6 55.20 9.91 11.96
C LEU A 6 54.26 9.07 11.08
N LEU A 7 54.55 7.75 10.89
CA LEU A 7 53.73 6.92 10.00
C LEU A 7 52.61 6.15 10.67
N ARG A 8 52.52 6.15 12.02
CA ARG A 8 51.50 5.38 12.74
C ARG A 8 50.19 6.12 13.04
N THR A 9 50.19 7.43 12.92
CA THR A 9 49.00 8.25 13.25
C THR A 9 48.05 8.43 12.08
N PHE A 10 48.44 8.22 10.83
CA PHE A 10 47.56 8.36 9.66
C PHE A 10 46.69 7.15 9.39
N GLY A 11 47.06 5.97 9.86
CA GLY A 11 46.27 4.74 9.63
C GLY A 11 45.01 4.64 10.48
N SER A 12 44.99 5.21 11.68
CA SER A 12 43.86 5.07 12.61
C SER A 12 42.71 6.02 12.32
N THR A 13 42.96 7.16 11.70
CA THR A 13 41.93 8.14 11.32
C THR A 13 41.18 7.74 10.08
N LEU A 14 41.78 7.02 9.13
CA LEU A 14 41.11 6.54 7.92
C LEU A 14 40.16 5.40 8.21
N ALA A 15 40.49 4.52 9.16
CA ALA A 15 39.61 3.40 9.58
C ALA A 15 38.38 3.91 10.34
N ALA A 16 38.51 4.99 11.12
CA ALA A 16 37.37 5.59 11.83
C ALA A 16 36.40 6.33 10.87
N LEU A 17 36.91 6.90 9.76
CA LEU A 17 36.09 7.59 8.77
C LEU A 17 35.26 6.59 7.89
N LEU A 18 35.79 5.39 7.67
CA LEU A 18 35.09 4.35 6.91
C LEU A 18 33.95 3.66 7.71
N LEU A 19 33.96 3.73 9.02
CA LEU A 19 32.91 3.18 9.87
C LEU A 19 31.72 4.15 10.06
N LEU A 20 31.84 5.40 9.65
CA LEU A 20 30.75 6.38 9.65
C LEU A 20 29.90 6.34 8.36
N THR A 21 30.26 5.50 7.40
CA THR A 21 29.50 5.37 6.17
C THR A 21 28.28 4.50 6.40
N THR A 22 27.16 5.18 6.50
CA THR A 22 25.86 4.70 6.01
C THR A 22 25.14 3.67 6.85
N CYS A 23 24.62 4.05 7.98
CA CYS A 23 23.26 3.63 8.27
C CYS A 23 22.31 4.46 7.40
N ALA A 24 22.33 4.27 6.08
CA ALA A 24 21.20 4.63 5.25
C ALA A 24 20.02 3.81 5.78
N ARG A 25 19.18 4.43 6.60
CA ARG A 25 17.96 3.77 7.06
C ARG A 25 17.14 3.50 5.81
N ALA A 26 16.98 2.21 5.48
CA ALA A 26 16.07 1.83 4.43
C ALA A 26 14.70 2.45 4.75
N VAL A 27 14.20 3.26 3.84
CA VAL A 27 12.84 3.80 3.92
C VAL A 27 11.93 2.65 3.52
N PRO A 28 10.90 2.30 4.31
CA PRO A 28 9.96 1.27 3.91
C PRO A 28 9.33 1.62 2.57
N SER A 29 9.22 0.65 1.67
CA SER A 29 8.62 0.82 0.36
C SER A 29 7.32 0.02 0.26
N ILE A 30 6.25 0.70 -0.16
CA ILE A 30 4.89 0.17 -0.29
C ILE A 30 4.62 -0.17 -1.74
N ARG A 31 3.98 -1.31 -1.95
CA ARG A 31 3.52 -1.74 -3.26
C ARG A 31 2.06 -2.18 -3.20
N TYR A 32 1.27 -1.70 -4.14
CA TYR A 32 -0.11 -2.09 -4.36
C TYR A 32 -0.22 -2.83 -5.68
N SER A 33 -0.86 -3.99 -5.71
CA SER A 33 -0.89 -4.88 -6.88
C SER A 33 -2.20 -5.65 -6.93
N TRP A 34 -2.64 -6.02 -8.12
CA TRP A 34 -3.63 -7.07 -8.30
C TRP A 34 -3.01 -8.45 -8.04
N ASP A 35 -3.83 -9.37 -7.57
CA ASP A 35 -3.57 -10.80 -7.32
C ASP A 35 -2.47 -11.07 -6.29
N ALA A 36 -1.24 -10.74 -6.62
CA ALA A 36 -0.07 -11.06 -5.81
C ALA A 36 0.83 -9.83 -5.62
N CYS A 37 1.68 -9.88 -4.62
CA CYS A 37 2.67 -8.83 -4.40
C CYS A 37 3.87 -8.91 -5.35
N ASP A 38 4.06 -10.04 -6.01
CA ASP A 38 5.08 -10.25 -7.03
C ASP A 38 4.65 -11.43 -7.96
N PRO A 39 4.63 -11.25 -9.30
CA PRO A 39 4.86 -9.99 -10.02
C PRO A 39 3.81 -8.91 -9.75
N VAL A 40 4.17 -7.66 -9.99
CA VAL A 40 3.24 -6.53 -9.86
C VAL A 40 2.31 -6.49 -11.06
N VAL A 41 1.01 -6.48 -10.79
CA VAL A 41 -0.04 -6.28 -11.80
C VAL A 41 -0.75 -4.97 -11.46
N LEU A 42 -0.68 -4.00 -12.37
CA LEU A 42 -1.24 -2.65 -12.14
C LEU A 42 -2.63 -2.48 -12.71
N ASP A 43 -2.98 -3.23 -13.73
CA ASP A 43 -4.30 -3.21 -14.36
C ASP A 43 -4.89 -4.61 -14.38
N HIS A 44 -6.19 -4.68 -14.21
CA HIS A 44 -6.96 -5.91 -14.30
C HIS A 44 -8.20 -5.69 -15.16
N GLU A 45 -8.51 -6.63 -16.01
CA GLU A 45 -9.71 -6.59 -16.84
C GLU A 45 -10.83 -7.43 -16.21
N PHE A 46 -12.06 -6.96 -16.34
CA PHE A 46 -13.22 -7.75 -15.99
C PHE A 46 -13.44 -8.83 -17.03
N VAL A 47 -13.14 -10.06 -16.66
CA VAL A 47 -13.32 -11.24 -17.53
C VAL A 47 -14.61 -11.99 -17.23
N GLY A 48 -15.42 -11.52 -16.28
CA GLY A 48 -16.70 -12.11 -15.88
C GLY A 48 -16.88 -12.19 -14.37
N PRO A 49 -18.02 -12.74 -13.93
CA PRO A 49 -18.27 -12.97 -12.51
C PRO A 49 -17.18 -13.81 -11.86
N GLY A 50 -16.67 -13.37 -10.70
CA GLY A 50 -15.57 -14.07 -10.03
C GLY A 50 -15.04 -13.31 -8.82
N HIS A 51 -13.90 -13.77 -8.33
CA HIS A 51 -13.16 -13.15 -7.24
C HIS A 51 -11.95 -12.40 -7.79
N TYR A 52 -11.77 -11.15 -7.36
CA TYR A 52 -10.67 -10.29 -7.77
C TYR A 52 -9.94 -9.79 -6.54
N VAL A 53 -8.65 -9.98 -6.52
CA VAL A 53 -7.85 -9.77 -5.32
C VAL A 53 -6.90 -8.60 -5.49
N GLN A 54 -6.84 -7.74 -4.49
CA GLN A 54 -5.82 -6.70 -4.37
C GLN A 54 -4.89 -7.01 -3.20
N THR A 55 -3.61 -6.76 -3.37
CA THR A 55 -2.58 -7.01 -2.36
C THR A 55 -1.77 -5.75 -2.08
N LEU A 56 -1.73 -5.33 -0.83
CA LEU A 56 -0.86 -4.27 -0.34
C LEU A 56 0.32 -4.90 0.39
N SER A 57 1.53 -4.54 0.02
CA SER A 57 2.75 -5.12 0.58
C SER A 57 3.79 -4.07 0.91
N VAL A 58 4.71 -4.40 1.82
CA VAL A 58 5.79 -3.53 2.27
C VAL A 58 7.13 -4.28 2.31
N THR A 59 8.21 -3.56 2.01
CA THR A 59 9.60 -4.00 2.22
C THR A 59 10.40 -2.92 2.94
N GLY A 60 11.60 -3.23 3.41
CA GLY A 60 12.45 -2.25 4.09
C GLY A 60 12.03 -1.91 5.52
N LEU A 61 11.22 -2.74 6.14
CA LEU A 61 10.89 -2.60 7.55
C LEU A 61 12.11 -2.97 8.41
N VAL A 62 12.72 -1.99 9.04
CA VAL A 62 13.95 -2.16 9.85
C VAL A 62 13.70 -2.13 11.35
N LEU A 63 12.49 -1.82 11.79
CA LEU A 63 12.09 -1.77 13.20
C LEU A 63 10.81 -2.56 13.41
N PRO A 64 10.62 -3.08 14.61
CA PRO A 64 9.34 -3.64 14.99
C PRO A 64 8.24 -2.62 14.74
N PHE A 65 7.26 -2.97 13.93
CA PHE A 65 6.11 -2.12 13.73
C PHE A 65 4.90 -2.68 14.48
N THR A 66 3.99 -1.81 14.90
CA THR A 66 2.86 -2.16 15.74
C THR A 66 1.52 -2.00 15.04
N SER A 67 1.43 -1.09 14.09
CA SER A 67 0.19 -0.86 13.34
C SER A 67 0.44 -0.19 12.00
N PHE A 68 -0.52 -0.30 11.11
CA PHE A 68 -0.64 0.57 9.94
C PHE A 68 -2.08 1.01 9.73
N GLU A 69 -2.23 2.12 9.03
CA GLU A 69 -3.49 2.65 8.54
C GLU A 69 -3.33 2.99 7.07
N ALA A 70 -4.35 2.72 6.27
CA ALA A 70 -4.37 3.11 4.87
C ALA A 70 -5.76 3.61 4.47
N HIS A 71 -5.79 4.68 3.69
CA HIS A 71 -6.97 5.14 2.98
C HIS A 71 -6.75 4.92 1.49
N ILE A 72 -7.66 4.20 0.86
CA ILE A 72 -7.64 3.89 -0.56
C ILE A 72 -8.92 4.47 -1.17
N ALA A 73 -8.78 5.40 -2.12
CA ALA A 73 -9.89 5.90 -2.89
C ALA A 73 -10.27 4.91 -3.99
N ILE A 74 -11.57 4.77 -4.24
CA ILE A 74 -12.16 3.93 -5.29
C ILE A 74 -13.00 4.83 -6.18
N GLY A 75 -12.67 4.97 -7.46
CA GLY A 75 -13.41 5.85 -8.37
C GLY A 75 -12.93 5.80 -9.82
N PRO A 76 -13.40 6.68 -10.71
CA PRO A 76 -14.40 7.73 -10.48
C PRO A 76 -15.83 7.18 -10.49
N GLY A 77 -16.63 7.62 -9.55
CA GLY A 77 -18.04 7.24 -9.48
C GLY A 77 -18.31 5.99 -8.64
N LEU A 78 -19.46 5.97 -7.98
CA LEU A 78 -19.98 4.80 -7.26
C LEU A 78 -20.84 3.98 -8.22
N PHE A 79 -20.22 3.20 -9.09
CA PHE A 79 -20.96 2.22 -9.87
C PHE A 79 -21.27 0.97 -9.03
N SER A 80 -22.36 0.32 -9.37
CA SER A 80 -22.87 -0.82 -8.60
C SER A 80 -21.88 -1.95 -8.42
N ALA A 81 -21.01 -2.18 -9.41
CA ALA A 81 -19.95 -3.20 -9.35
C ALA A 81 -18.98 -3.03 -8.20
N TRP A 82 -18.72 -1.78 -7.77
CA TRP A 82 -17.71 -1.45 -6.73
C TRP A 82 -18.34 -0.92 -5.43
N ALA A 83 -19.64 -1.03 -5.28
CA ALA A 83 -20.37 -0.59 -4.12
C ALA A 83 -20.41 -1.68 -3.03
N PHE A 84 -19.31 -1.90 -2.32
CA PHE A 84 -19.14 -2.92 -1.28
C PHE A 84 -19.44 -2.38 0.13
N TYR A 85 -20.61 -1.76 0.33
CA TYR A 85 -21.04 -1.27 1.64
C TYR A 85 -22.49 -1.67 1.93
N ASN A 86 -22.91 -1.51 3.18
CA ASN A 86 -24.26 -1.92 3.59
C ASN A 86 -25.34 -1.16 2.82
N GLY A 87 -26.28 -1.91 2.25
CA GLY A 87 -27.37 -1.37 1.45
C GLY A 87 -27.02 -1.09 -0.02
N ALA A 88 -25.77 -1.27 -0.42
CA ALA A 88 -25.34 -1.20 -1.81
C ALA A 88 -25.55 -2.52 -2.55
N CYS A 89 -25.40 -2.50 -3.88
CA CYS A 89 -25.65 -3.64 -4.74
C CYS A 89 -24.79 -4.86 -4.37
N GLN A 90 -23.48 -4.67 -4.19
CA GLN A 90 -22.60 -5.78 -3.78
C GLN A 90 -22.78 -6.15 -2.30
N GLY A 91 -23.09 -5.18 -1.45
CA GLY A 91 -23.14 -5.37 -0.01
C GLY A 91 -21.77 -5.55 0.65
N ALA A 92 -21.68 -5.20 1.92
CA ALA A 92 -20.40 -5.26 2.65
C ALA A 92 -19.83 -6.67 2.82
N GLY A 93 -20.70 -7.70 2.83
CA GLY A 93 -20.28 -9.09 3.02
C GLY A 93 -19.56 -9.72 1.83
N ARG A 94 -19.55 -9.06 0.68
CA ARG A 94 -18.84 -9.53 -0.53
C ARG A 94 -17.41 -9.01 -0.65
N MET A 95 -16.95 -8.24 0.30
CA MET A 95 -15.54 -7.83 0.43
C MET A 95 -14.97 -8.50 1.68
N THR A 96 -13.91 -9.28 1.50
CA THR A 96 -13.19 -9.89 2.61
C THR A 96 -11.76 -9.42 2.66
N VAL A 97 -11.23 -9.27 3.87
CA VAL A 97 -9.85 -8.87 4.09
C VAL A 97 -9.09 -9.96 4.84
N SER A 98 -7.86 -10.15 4.45
CA SER A 98 -6.99 -11.14 5.07
C SER A 98 -5.53 -10.67 5.07
N THR A 99 -4.71 -11.42 5.80
CA THR A 99 -3.25 -11.25 5.84
C THR A 99 -2.52 -12.42 5.18
N ALA A 100 -3.22 -13.14 4.28
CA ALA A 100 -2.65 -14.27 3.55
C ALA A 100 -1.42 -13.83 2.73
N ALA A 101 -0.51 -14.75 2.51
CA ALA A 101 0.81 -14.47 1.92
C ALA A 101 0.76 -13.73 0.57
N GLY A 102 -0.17 -14.08 -0.32
CA GLY A 102 -0.30 -13.41 -1.62
C GLY A 102 1.00 -13.36 -2.43
N GLY A 103 1.89 -14.34 -2.27
CA GLY A 103 3.22 -14.37 -2.90
C GLY A 103 4.35 -13.69 -2.11
N CYS A 104 4.02 -13.00 -0.99
CA CYS A 104 4.98 -12.42 -0.06
C CYS A 104 5.01 -13.16 1.28
N GLN A 105 5.85 -12.73 2.20
CA GLN A 105 5.83 -13.23 3.56
C GLN A 105 4.62 -12.67 4.33
N THR A 106 4.12 -13.45 5.28
CA THR A 106 3.09 -12.97 6.22
C THR A 106 3.74 -12.34 7.43
N ILE A 107 3.01 -11.42 8.06
CA ILE A 107 3.38 -10.88 9.37
C ILE A 107 2.65 -11.69 10.43
N PRO A 108 3.36 -12.41 11.29
CA PRO A 108 2.72 -13.25 12.32
C PRO A 108 1.82 -12.40 13.24
N GLY A 109 0.59 -12.85 13.42
CA GLY A 109 -0.36 -12.22 14.33
C GLY A 109 -0.88 -10.84 13.87
N LEU A 110 -0.69 -10.47 12.61
CA LEU A 110 -1.29 -9.24 12.05
C LEU A 110 -2.80 -9.38 12.02
N LEU A 111 -3.48 -8.46 12.69
CA LEU A 111 -4.95 -8.34 12.71
C LEU A 111 -5.33 -7.17 11.82
N VAL A 112 -6.18 -7.40 10.84
CA VAL A 112 -6.61 -6.39 9.87
C VAL A 112 -8.11 -6.22 9.92
N THR A 113 -8.56 -4.97 9.85
CA THR A 113 -9.95 -4.60 9.61
C THR A 113 -10.02 -3.63 8.45
N ALA A 114 -11.07 -3.73 7.64
CA ALA A 114 -11.32 -2.79 6.57
C ALA A 114 -12.82 -2.48 6.46
N ASN A 115 -13.11 -1.26 6.03
CA ASN A 115 -14.47 -0.80 5.82
C ASN A 115 -14.53 0.10 4.59
N VAL A 116 -15.52 -0.13 3.73
CA VAL A 116 -15.82 0.75 2.59
C VAL A 116 -16.88 1.75 3.00
N VAL A 117 -16.60 3.02 2.81
CA VAL A 117 -17.50 4.13 3.09
C VAL A 117 -17.73 4.92 1.80
N PRO A 118 -18.99 5.13 1.39
CA PRO A 118 -19.27 5.99 0.25
C PRO A 118 -18.87 7.42 0.57
N GLY A 119 -18.33 8.14 -0.41
CA GLY A 119 -18.05 9.57 -0.28
C GLY A 119 -19.35 10.36 -0.08
N LEU A 120 -19.33 11.31 0.84
CA LEU A 120 -20.50 12.13 1.16
C LEU A 120 -20.71 13.27 0.15
N THR A 121 -19.65 13.73 -0.48
CA THR A 121 -19.64 14.93 -1.33
C THR A 121 -19.07 14.70 -2.72
N ASP A 122 -18.40 13.59 -2.91
CA ASP A 122 -17.83 13.17 -4.19
C ASP A 122 -18.34 11.78 -4.59
N PRO A 123 -18.31 11.42 -5.87
CA PRO A 123 -18.75 10.10 -6.33
C PRO A 123 -17.73 8.99 -6.05
N THR A 124 -16.79 9.18 -5.15
CA THR A 124 -15.80 8.19 -4.78
C THR A 124 -16.27 7.36 -3.58
N ALA A 125 -15.77 6.14 -3.45
CA ALA A 125 -15.82 5.41 -2.20
C ALA A 125 -14.42 5.39 -1.59
N HIS A 126 -14.35 5.24 -0.28
CA HIS A 126 -13.10 5.18 0.44
C HIS A 126 -13.02 3.86 1.21
N LEU A 127 -11.95 3.13 1.01
CA LEU A 127 -11.61 1.95 1.79
C LEU A 127 -10.65 2.37 2.90
N TYR A 128 -11.11 2.28 4.12
CA TYR A 128 -10.34 2.52 5.33
C TYR A 128 -9.82 1.19 5.85
N VAL A 129 -8.52 1.07 6.00
CA VAL A 129 -7.86 -0.11 6.53
C VAL A 129 -7.11 0.25 7.79
N THR A 130 -7.29 -0.54 8.83
CA THR A 130 -6.46 -0.49 10.03
C THR A 130 -5.93 -1.86 10.36
N ALA A 131 -4.70 -1.94 10.79
CA ALA A 131 -4.11 -3.18 11.23
C ALA A 131 -3.21 -3.00 12.45
N SER A 132 -3.14 -4.02 13.28
CA SER A 132 -2.27 -4.05 14.44
C SER A 132 -1.45 -5.35 14.47
N VAL A 133 -0.26 -5.27 15.02
CA VAL A 133 0.67 -6.38 15.15
C VAL A 133 1.04 -6.55 16.62
N PRO A 134 1.14 -7.78 17.11
CA PRO A 134 1.64 -8.04 18.45
C PRO A 134 3.00 -7.38 18.68
N ALA A 135 3.24 -6.87 19.89
CA ALA A 135 4.53 -6.34 20.26
C ALA A 135 5.62 -7.41 20.09
N GLY A 136 6.73 -7.05 19.45
CA GLY A 136 7.88 -7.95 19.31
C GLY A 136 8.11 -8.55 17.92
N PHE A 137 7.27 -8.29 16.92
CA PHE A 137 7.60 -8.68 15.56
C PHE A 137 8.76 -7.83 15.04
N THR A 138 9.87 -8.47 14.74
CA THR A 138 11.04 -7.86 14.12
C THR A 138 11.13 -8.37 12.68
N PRO A 139 10.85 -7.52 11.69
CA PRO A 139 10.89 -7.93 10.30
C PRO A 139 12.31 -8.09 9.77
N ASP A 140 12.49 -8.95 8.77
CA ASP A 140 13.66 -8.95 7.91
C ASP A 140 13.54 -7.76 6.94
N PRO A 141 14.49 -6.79 6.95
CA PRO A 141 14.40 -5.61 6.11
C PRO A 141 14.52 -5.92 4.60
N THR A 142 15.00 -7.10 4.23
CA THR A 142 15.12 -7.52 2.82
C THR A 142 13.86 -8.24 2.33
N ALA A 143 13.02 -8.69 3.23
CA ALA A 143 11.80 -9.39 2.89
C ALA A 143 10.67 -8.41 2.52
N ARG A 144 9.76 -8.88 1.66
CA ARG A 144 8.49 -8.21 1.38
C ARG A 144 7.38 -8.92 2.14
N TYR A 145 6.59 -8.14 2.86
CA TYR A 145 5.49 -8.62 3.69
C TYR A 145 4.16 -8.17 3.14
N THR A 146 3.18 -9.07 3.16
CA THR A 146 1.77 -8.73 2.91
C THR A 146 1.24 -7.97 4.12
N LEU A 147 0.77 -6.74 3.90
CA LEU A 147 0.04 -5.95 4.89
C LEU A 147 -1.44 -6.26 4.85
N LEU A 148 -1.98 -6.39 3.64
CA LEU A 148 -3.40 -6.52 3.40
C LEU A 148 -3.62 -7.28 2.10
N ARG A 149 -4.57 -8.17 2.10
CA ARG A 149 -5.17 -8.78 0.91
C ARG A 149 -6.67 -8.57 0.96
N ILE A 150 -7.22 -7.98 -0.08
CA ILE A 150 -8.64 -7.70 -0.22
C ILE A 150 -9.16 -8.60 -1.33
N ASP A 151 -10.17 -9.39 -1.04
CA ASP A 151 -10.90 -10.19 -2.01
C ASP A 151 -12.27 -9.55 -2.24
N PHE A 152 -12.51 -9.15 -3.47
CA PHE A 152 -13.78 -8.61 -3.95
C PHE A 152 -14.55 -9.71 -4.67
N ASP A 153 -15.64 -10.16 -4.08
CA ASP A 153 -16.55 -11.13 -4.69
C ASP A 153 -17.49 -10.44 -5.69
N HIS A 154 -17.13 -10.52 -6.96
CA HIS A 154 -17.90 -10.04 -8.10
C HIS A 154 -18.77 -11.14 -8.75
N THR A 155 -19.10 -12.22 -8.05
CA THR A 155 -19.92 -13.31 -8.62
C THR A 155 -21.32 -12.87 -9.05
N ALA A 156 -21.83 -11.75 -8.50
CA ALA A 156 -23.08 -11.13 -8.93
C ALA A 156 -22.88 -9.94 -9.89
N THR A 157 -21.66 -9.71 -10.39
CA THR A 157 -21.37 -8.57 -11.27
C THR A 157 -21.59 -8.94 -12.73
N THR A 158 -22.18 -8.02 -13.48
CA THR A 158 -22.41 -8.12 -14.92
C THR A 158 -21.81 -6.91 -15.65
N THR A 159 -21.72 -7.03 -16.97
CA THR A 159 -21.38 -5.91 -17.86
C THR A 159 -22.59 -4.99 -18.07
N GLY A 160 -22.33 -3.77 -18.51
CA GLY A 160 -23.35 -2.76 -18.82
C GLY A 160 -23.75 -1.92 -17.60
N SER A 161 -24.39 -0.79 -17.85
CA SER A 161 -24.66 0.25 -16.85
C SER A 161 -25.90 0.03 -15.98
N LEU A 162 -26.68 -0.99 -16.27
CA LEU A 162 -27.92 -1.29 -15.53
C LEU A 162 -27.71 -2.46 -14.58
N ASP A 163 -28.36 -2.40 -13.43
CA ASP A 163 -28.41 -3.49 -12.47
C ASP A 163 -29.57 -4.44 -12.82
N PRO A 164 -29.31 -5.60 -13.44
CA PRO A 164 -30.34 -6.60 -13.60
C PRO A 164 -30.81 -7.15 -12.23
N PRO A 165 -32.01 -7.68 -12.10
CA PRO A 165 -32.49 -8.25 -10.84
C PRO A 165 -31.50 -9.25 -10.24
N GLY A 166 -31.01 -8.97 -9.02
CA GLY A 166 -30.05 -9.83 -8.31
C GLY A 166 -28.59 -9.70 -8.75
N HIS A 167 -28.28 -8.78 -9.64
CA HIS A 167 -26.93 -8.53 -10.12
C HIS A 167 -26.54 -7.06 -10.05
N CYS A 168 -25.24 -6.79 -10.06
CA CYS A 168 -24.66 -5.44 -10.07
C CYS A 168 -24.04 -5.17 -11.43
N GLY A 169 -24.52 -4.18 -12.13
CA GLY A 169 -23.98 -3.76 -13.44
C GLY A 169 -22.61 -3.08 -13.34
N SER A 170 -22.12 -2.64 -14.49
CA SER A 170 -20.89 -1.81 -14.58
C SER A 170 -19.57 -2.53 -14.27
N GLY A 171 -19.52 -3.85 -14.35
CA GLY A 171 -18.25 -4.58 -14.17
C GLY A 171 -17.21 -4.27 -15.25
N ASP A 172 -17.65 -3.88 -16.44
CA ASP A 172 -16.83 -3.52 -17.60
C ASP A 172 -16.44 -2.05 -17.66
N LEU A 173 -16.90 -1.21 -16.73
CA LEU A 173 -16.52 0.19 -16.69
C LEU A 173 -15.14 0.39 -16.08
N PRO A 174 -14.41 1.43 -16.50
CA PRO A 174 -13.08 1.71 -15.99
C PRO A 174 -13.10 2.24 -14.56
N TYR A 175 -12.17 1.76 -13.74
CA TYR A 175 -12.01 2.16 -12.35
C TYR A 175 -10.56 2.36 -11.96
N CYS A 176 -10.38 3.17 -10.94
CA CYS A 176 -9.10 3.39 -10.30
C CYS A 176 -9.20 3.15 -8.80
N PHE A 177 -8.12 2.63 -8.25
CA PHE A 177 -7.89 2.50 -6.81
C PHE A 177 -6.61 3.24 -6.49
N GLY A 178 -6.66 4.24 -5.64
CA GLY A 178 -5.51 5.05 -5.29
C GLY A 178 -5.27 5.09 -3.79
N ILE A 179 -4.04 4.86 -3.35
CA ILE A 179 -3.65 5.10 -1.96
C ILE A 179 -3.62 6.60 -1.74
N GLU A 180 -4.57 7.15 -0.98
CA GLU A 180 -4.63 8.58 -0.65
C GLU A 180 -3.72 8.93 0.52
N SER A 181 -3.71 8.08 1.52
CA SER A 181 -2.84 8.24 2.69
C SER A 181 -2.53 6.90 3.31
N MET A 182 -1.38 6.84 3.96
CA MET A 182 -0.94 5.68 4.71
C MET A 182 -0.05 6.11 5.87
N ALA A 183 -0.17 5.42 6.98
CA ALA A 183 0.69 5.58 8.13
C ALA A 183 1.16 4.22 8.63
N ILE A 184 2.46 4.09 8.86
CA ILE A 184 3.07 2.91 9.49
C ILE A 184 3.66 3.37 10.81
N ASN A 185 3.17 2.80 11.91
CA ASN A 185 3.65 3.10 13.24
C ASN A 185 4.62 2.01 13.71
N ALA A 186 5.82 2.41 14.07
CA ALA A 186 6.79 1.55 14.71
C ALA A 186 6.78 1.78 16.22
N HIS A 187 7.12 0.73 16.98
CA HIS A 187 7.23 0.83 18.44
C HIS A 187 8.17 1.99 18.81
N SER A 188 7.69 2.92 19.63
CA SER A 188 8.41 4.10 20.12
C SER A 188 8.66 5.26 19.14
N LEU A 189 8.17 5.22 17.90
CA LEU A 189 8.33 6.32 16.97
C LEU A 189 7.00 6.68 16.30
N PRO A 190 6.63 7.97 16.23
CA PRO A 190 5.50 8.41 15.45
C PRO A 190 5.72 8.08 13.96
N GLY A 191 4.63 7.99 13.20
CA GLY A 191 4.55 7.57 11.81
C GLY A 191 5.80 7.90 10.99
N ARG A 192 6.28 6.90 10.24
CA ARG A 192 7.48 7.00 9.42
C ARG A 192 7.14 7.37 7.99
N ASP A 193 8.05 8.11 7.38
CA ASP A 193 8.04 8.26 5.93
C ASP A 193 8.22 6.88 5.27
N PHE A 194 7.52 6.67 4.18
CA PHE A 194 7.62 5.50 3.32
C PHE A 194 7.60 5.94 1.86
N ASP A 195 8.24 5.14 1.02
CA ASP A 195 8.17 5.31 -0.42
C ASP A 195 7.01 4.48 -0.97
N VAL A 196 6.31 5.01 -1.95
CA VAL A 196 5.28 4.30 -2.68
C VAL A 196 5.84 3.93 -4.05
N GLU A 197 6.13 2.65 -4.28
CA GLU A 197 6.60 2.16 -5.57
C GLU A 197 5.49 2.29 -6.63
N ASN A 198 4.28 1.91 -6.25
CA ASN A 198 3.05 2.15 -7.00
C ASN A 198 1.88 2.26 -6.02
N GLY A 199 1.11 3.30 -6.17
CA GLY A 199 -0.02 3.59 -5.29
C GLY A 199 -1.35 3.63 -6.01
N VAL A 200 -1.39 3.27 -7.29
CA VAL A 200 -2.59 3.26 -8.12
C VAL A 200 -2.72 1.92 -8.82
N LEU A 201 -3.91 1.33 -8.72
CA LEU A 201 -4.35 0.21 -9.54
C LEU A 201 -5.46 0.67 -10.48
N THR A 202 -5.54 0.04 -11.63
CA THR A 202 -6.57 0.28 -12.63
C THR A 202 -7.38 -0.99 -12.89
N TRP A 203 -8.58 -0.77 -13.36
CA TRP A 203 -9.53 -1.79 -13.75
C TRP A 203 -10.12 -1.40 -15.10
N ASN A 204 -10.02 -2.25 -16.10
CA ASN A 204 -10.45 -1.99 -17.48
C ASN A 204 -9.86 -0.72 -18.13
N LEU A 205 -8.65 -0.29 -17.74
CA LEU A 205 -8.00 0.92 -18.28
C LEU A 205 -6.79 0.63 -19.15
N ALA A 206 -6.57 -0.64 -19.53
CA ALA A 206 -5.46 -1.05 -20.39
C ALA A 206 -4.11 -0.45 -19.96
N SER A 207 -3.80 -0.56 -18.69
CA SER A 207 -2.51 -0.15 -18.11
C SER A 207 -2.15 1.33 -18.26
N THR A 208 -3.13 2.22 -18.26
CA THR A 208 -2.90 3.68 -18.30
C THR A 208 -3.17 4.36 -16.95
N PRO A 209 -2.29 4.19 -15.94
CA PRO A 209 -2.47 4.79 -14.60
C PRO A 209 -2.61 6.32 -14.62
N GLY A 210 -2.13 6.97 -15.68
CA GLY A 210 -2.24 8.42 -15.86
C GLY A 210 -3.66 8.96 -16.07
N GLN A 211 -4.63 8.08 -16.31
CA GLN A 211 -6.04 8.48 -16.46
C GLN A 211 -6.80 8.47 -15.12
N CYS A 212 -6.19 7.95 -14.06
CA CYS A 212 -6.80 7.96 -12.75
C CYS A 212 -6.83 9.37 -12.17
N PRO A 213 -7.99 9.84 -11.68
CA PRO A 213 -8.12 11.18 -11.09
C PRO A 213 -7.39 11.30 -9.73
N PHE A 214 -7.01 10.17 -9.15
CA PHE A 214 -6.31 10.15 -7.87
C PHE A 214 -4.85 10.52 -8.06
N ARG A 215 -4.46 11.61 -7.44
CA ARG A 215 -3.05 11.84 -7.20
C ARG A 215 -2.70 10.99 -5.99
N VAL A 216 -1.91 9.95 -6.18
CA VAL A 216 -1.20 9.35 -5.06
C VAL A 216 -0.53 10.50 -4.34
N ALA A 217 -0.95 10.78 -3.13
CA ALA A 217 -0.23 11.70 -2.27
C ALA A 217 1.10 11.03 -1.91
N VAL A 218 1.97 10.88 -2.90
CA VAL A 218 3.39 10.72 -2.64
C VAL A 218 3.74 11.98 -1.88
N ARG A 219 3.71 11.91 -0.56
CA ARG A 219 4.47 12.87 0.24
C ARG A 219 5.91 12.44 0.11
N PRO A 220 6.66 12.97 -0.85
CA PRO A 220 8.09 12.98 -0.68
C PRO A 220 8.29 13.65 0.67
N SER A 221 9.33 13.33 1.34
CA SER A 221 9.84 13.96 2.57
C SER A 221 10.09 15.49 2.43
N THR A 222 9.18 16.21 1.78
CA THR A 222 9.30 17.62 1.40
C THR A 222 9.25 18.56 2.59
N TRP A 223 8.58 18.20 3.69
CA TRP A 223 8.65 19.04 4.89
C TRP A 223 10.02 19.07 5.54
N GLY A 224 10.76 17.96 5.51
CA GLY A 224 12.16 17.93 5.96
C GLY A 224 13.08 18.74 5.05
N ARG A 225 12.90 18.66 3.75
CA ARG A 225 13.64 19.45 2.76
C ARG A 225 13.27 20.93 2.81
N LEU A 226 12.00 21.28 2.91
CA LEU A 226 11.57 22.67 3.07
C LEU A 226 12.15 23.30 4.36
N LYS A 227 12.14 22.59 5.48
CA LYS A 227 12.77 23.10 6.72
C LYS A 227 14.28 23.29 6.60
N SER A 228 14.98 22.53 5.75
CA SER A 228 16.43 22.70 5.55
C SER A 228 16.77 23.89 4.63
N ILE A 229 15.81 24.37 3.83
CA ILE A 229 15.98 25.53 2.94
C ILE A 229 15.72 26.85 3.69
N TYR A 230 14.95 26.81 4.80
CA TYR A 230 14.60 28.01 5.59
C TYR A 230 15.38 28.08 6.94
N ARG A 231 16.45 27.35 7.09
CA ARG A 231 17.47 27.49 8.14
C ARG A 231 18.77 27.90 7.50
#